data_5e92ea7cc1e7c1c25efe670d17f8bf5c
#
_entry.id   5e92ea7cc1e7c1c25efe670d17f8bf5c
#
_cell.length_a   1.000
_cell.length_b   1.000
_cell.length_c   1.000
_cell.angle_alpha   90.00
_cell.angle_beta   90.00
_cell.angle_gamma   90.00
#
_symmetry.space_group_name_H-M   'P 1'
#
loop_
_entity.id
_entity.type
_entity.pdbx_description
1 polymer ?
#
loop_
_entity_poly.entity_id
_entity_poly.type
_entity_poly.pdbx_seq_one_letter_code
_entity_poly.pdbx_strand_id
1 'polypeptide(L)'
;FTATPLQITAMMNTIAGGGTYHTPRFCYGVTDADGTLTDPFQLPAPRIVCDAATAKTLRSMLQSVVEDGIGHAAKPAGGTAAGKTGTAQTGQFDAAGDELLNYWFSGFTPAQTPKYTITVLQDGVLEPETSSAALFAKIAEGLQVIEQPASD
;
A
#
# COMPACT_ATOMS: atom_id res chain seq x y z
N PHE A 1 -6.15 -18.80 -0.02
CA PHE A 1 -6.60 -17.47 0.40
C PHE A 1 -6.55 -16.52 -0.79
N THR A 2 -7.66 -15.86 -1.08
CA THR A 2 -7.77 -14.90 -2.20
C THR A 2 -8.08 -13.52 -1.63
N ALA A 3 -7.40 -12.49 -2.11
CA ALA A 3 -7.63 -11.10 -1.71
C ALA A 3 -7.41 -10.15 -2.90
N THR A 4 -8.18 -9.07 -2.95
CA THR A 4 -7.96 -8.00 -3.93
C THR A 4 -6.86 -7.05 -3.45
N PRO A 5 -6.20 -6.31 -4.37
CA PRO A 5 -5.24 -5.27 -3.98
C PRO A 5 -5.82 -4.25 -3.00
N LEU A 6 -7.10 -3.89 -3.16
CA LEU A 6 -7.79 -2.97 -2.24
C LEU A 6 -7.90 -3.54 -0.81
N GLN A 7 -8.19 -4.84 -0.67
CA GLN A 7 -8.26 -5.48 0.65
C GLN A 7 -6.89 -5.53 1.32
N ILE A 8 -5.83 -5.82 0.57
CA ILE A 8 -4.45 -5.79 1.07
C ILE A 8 -4.05 -4.35 1.47
N THR A 9 -4.40 -3.36 0.66
CA THR A 9 -4.18 -1.94 1.00
C THR A 9 -4.91 -1.55 2.27
N ALA A 10 -6.19 -1.94 2.42
CA ALA A 10 -6.98 -1.63 3.61
C ALA A 10 -6.43 -2.32 4.88
N MET A 11 -5.93 -3.55 4.76
CA MET A 11 -5.24 -4.26 5.85
C MET A 11 -3.97 -3.49 6.26
N MET A 12 -3.14 -3.13 5.29
CA MET A 12 -1.89 -2.41 5.55
C MET A 12 -2.17 -1.01 6.13
N ASN A 13 -3.19 -0.32 5.64
CA ASN A 13 -3.65 0.96 6.18
C ASN A 13 -4.13 0.84 7.64
N THR A 14 -4.75 -0.27 8.00
CA THR A 14 -5.16 -0.56 9.39
C THR A 14 -3.94 -0.65 10.31
N ILE A 15 -2.88 -1.32 9.89
CA ILE A 15 -1.62 -1.41 10.64
C ILE A 15 -0.95 -0.03 10.74
N ALA A 16 -0.87 0.70 9.64
CA ALA A 16 -0.33 2.06 9.57
C ALA A 16 -1.09 3.03 10.48
N GLY A 17 -2.42 2.91 10.52
CA GLY A 17 -3.35 3.72 11.32
C GLY A 17 -3.52 3.27 12.77
N GLY A 18 -2.61 2.46 13.31
CA GLY A 18 -2.62 2.08 14.73
C GLY A 18 -3.66 1.03 15.12
N GLY A 19 -4.09 0.20 14.18
CA GLY A 19 -5.00 -0.92 14.43
C GLY A 19 -6.48 -0.63 14.15
N THR A 20 -6.80 0.55 13.64
CA THR A 20 -8.18 0.94 13.30
C THR A 20 -8.42 0.79 11.80
N TYR A 21 -9.40 -0.02 11.45
CA TYR A 21 -9.88 -0.18 10.07
C TYR A 21 -10.84 0.94 9.70
N HIS A 22 -10.58 1.57 8.57
CA HIS A 22 -11.46 2.52 7.90
C HIS A 22 -11.91 1.93 6.58
N THR A 23 -13.21 1.99 6.28
CA THR A 23 -13.73 1.54 4.99
C THR A 23 -13.14 2.39 3.86
N PRO A 24 -12.50 1.80 2.84
CA PRO A 24 -12.02 2.53 1.69
C PRO A 24 -13.15 3.31 0.99
N ARG A 25 -12.82 4.50 0.51
CA ARG A 25 -13.78 5.40 -0.16
C ARG A 25 -13.15 5.95 -1.44
N PHE A 26 -13.89 5.87 -2.54
CA PHE A 26 -13.51 6.44 -3.84
C PHE A 26 -14.24 7.74 -4.16
N CYS A 27 -15.43 7.93 -3.56
CA CYS A 27 -16.27 9.11 -3.78
C CYS A 27 -16.69 9.70 -2.43
N TYR A 28 -16.78 11.01 -2.37
CA TYR A 28 -17.24 11.74 -1.17
C TYR A 28 -18.76 11.92 -1.15
N GLY A 29 -19.39 11.97 -2.32
CA GLY A 29 -20.81 12.20 -2.52
C GLY A 29 -21.10 12.79 -3.88
N VAL A 30 -22.25 13.43 -4.01
CA VAL A 30 -22.67 14.12 -5.23
C VAL A 30 -22.50 15.64 -5.04
N THR A 31 -22.06 16.32 -6.08
CA THR A 31 -21.96 17.79 -6.09
C THR A 31 -22.99 18.38 -7.06
N ASP A 32 -23.42 19.62 -6.80
CA ASP A 32 -24.18 20.43 -7.75
C ASP A 32 -23.28 21.00 -8.87
N ALA A 33 -23.87 21.83 -9.72
CA ALA A 33 -23.18 22.46 -10.85
C ALA A 33 -22.05 23.43 -10.42
N ASP A 34 -22.13 23.95 -9.20
CA ASP A 34 -21.13 24.87 -8.63
C ASP A 34 -20.03 24.13 -7.86
N GLY A 35 -20.07 22.78 -7.82
CA GLY A 35 -19.10 21.95 -7.10
C GLY A 35 -19.37 21.80 -5.60
N THR A 36 -20.51 22.31 -5.10
CA THR A 36 -20.90 22.16 -3.69
C THR A 36 -21.38 20.74 -3.42
N LEU A 37 -20.87 20.10 -2.36
CA LEU A 37 -21.28 18.76 -1.96
C LEU A 37 -22.71 18.76 -1.41
N THR A 38 -23.66 18.20 -2.16
CA THR A 38 -25.09 18.20 -1.83
C THR A 38 -25.58 16.91 -1.18
N ASP A 39 -24.95 15.78 -1.51
CA ASP A 39 -25.30 14.46 -0.96
C ASP A 39 -24.02 13.70 -0.56
N PRO A 40 -23.53 13.89 0.67
CA PRO A 40 -22.33 13.21 1.17
C PRO A 40 -22.63 11.73 1.46
N PHE A 41 -21.81 10.82 0.91
CA PHE A 41 -21.92 9.40 1.17
C PHE A 41 -21.51 9.05 2.60
N GLN A 42 -22.42 8.37 3.30
CA GLN A 42 -22.16 7.89 4.66
C GLN A 42 -21.30 6.63 4.62
N LEU A 43 -20.25 6.60 5.44
CA LEU A 43 -19.43 5.41 5.64
C LEU A 43 -19.75 4.74 6.97
N PRO A 44 -19.56 3.41 7.06
CA PRO A 44 -19.58 2.72 8.34
C PRO A 44 -18.57 3.34 9.32
N ALA A 45 -18.90 3.31 10.61
CA ALA A 45 -17.97 3.75 11.64
C ALA A 45 -16.66 2.96 11.59
N PRO A 46 -15.51 3.58 11.91
CA PRO A 46 -14.24 2.89 12.03
C PRO A 46 -14.32 1.74 13.04
N ARG A 47 -13.55 0.67 12.80
CA ARG A 47 -13.55 -0.52 13.65
C ARG A 47 -12.14 -0.82 14.16
N ILE A 48 -11.97 -0.98 15.46
CA ILE A 48 -10.73 -1.45 16.07
C ILE A 48 -10.55 -2.94 15.71
N VAL A 49 -9.44 -3.26 15.04
CA VAL A 49 -9.07 -4.62 14.62
C VAL A 49 -8.01 -5.21 15.56
N CYS A 50 -7.05 -4.39 16.00
CA CYS A 50 -6.08 -4.75 17.02
C CYS A 50 -5.75 -3.51 17.87
N ASP A 51 -5.13 -3.73 19.03
CA ASP A 51 -4.71 -2.62 19.88
C ASP A 51 -3.50 -1.87 19.29
N ALA A 52 -3.27 -0.66 19.79
CA ALA A 52 -2.20 0.22 19.32
C ALA A 52 -0.80 -0.37 19.55
N ALA A 53 -0.61 -1.17 20.60
CA ALA A 53 0.68 -1.79 20.91
C ALA A 53 1.01 -2.88 19.89
N THR A 54 0.04 -3.72 19.53
CA THR A 54 0.15 -4.73 18.47
C THR A 54 0.42 -4.05 17.12
N ALA A 55 -0.33 -3.01 16.76
CA ALA A 55 -0.10 -2.28 15.52
C ALA A 55 1.29 -1.63 15.46
N LYS A 56 1.78 -1.07 16.59
CA LYS A 56 3.13 -0.52 16.70
C LYS A 56 4.20 -1.60 16.48
N THR A 57 4.03 -2.77 17.08
CA THR A 57 4.94 -3.90 16.90
C THR A 57 4.99 -4.35 15.43
N LEU A 58 3.83 -4.49 14.78
CA LEU A 58 3.74 -4.83 13.37
C LEU A 58 4.42 -3.78 12.47
N ARG A 59 4.21 -2.48 12.74
CA ARG A 59 4.90 -1.41 12.00
C ARG A 59 6.41 -1.50 12.12
N SER A 60 6.93 -1.78 13.32
CA SER A 60 8.38 -1.97 13.54
C SER A 60 8.92 -3.15 12.74
N MET A 61 8.20 -4.29 12.76
CA MET A 61 8.59 -5.47 11.97
C MET A 61 8.59 -5.18 10.47
N LEU A 62 7.56 -4.49 9.96
CA LEU A 62 7.45 -4.11 8.55
C LEU A 62 8.52 -3.10 8.14
N GLN A 63 8.94 -2.22 9.05
CA GLN A 63 10.06 -1.32 8.80
C GLN A 63 11.37 -2.08 8.67
N SER A 64 11.63 -3.06 9.55
CA SER A 64 12.84 -3.90 9.46
C SER A 64 12.92 -4.68 8.15
N VAL A 65 11.78 -5.08 7.55
CA VAL A 65 11.76 -5.71 6.21
C VAL A 65 12.36 -4.78 5.15
N VAL A 66 12.13 -3.48 5.26
CA VAL A 66 12.62 -2.47 4.31
C VAL A 66 14.04 -2.01 4.66
N GLU A 67 14.35 -1.84 5.95
CA GLU A 67 15.67 -1.34 6.36
C GLU A 67 16.76 -2.41 6.23
N ASP A 68 16.49 -3.63 6.70
CA ASP A 68 17.49 -4.68 6.87
C ASP A 68 17.16 -5.97 6.11
N GLY A 69 15.95 -6.05 5.51
CA GLY A 69 15.41 -7.29 4.95
C GLY A 69 15.30 -7.31 3.43
N ILE A 70 14.53 -8.30 2.95
CA ILE A 70 14.31 -8.55 1.51
C ILE A 70 13.50 -7.47 0.80
N GLY A 71 12.90 -6.54 1.55
CA GLY A 71 12.13 -5.42 1.04
C GLY A 71 12.94 -4.12 0.83
N HIS A 72 14.27 -4.15 0.95
CA HIS A 72 15.12 -2.96 0.90
C HIS A 72 14.94 -2.10 -0.36
N ALA A 73 14.58 -2.70 -1.49
CA ALA A 73 14.28 -1.98 -2.72
C ALA A 73 13.05 -1.05 -2.62
N ALA A 74 12.22 -1.20 -1.57
CA ALA A 74 11.08 -0.31 -1.31
C ALA A 74 11.44 0.97 -0.55
N LYS A 75 12.71 1.16 -0.16
CA LYS A 75 13.15 2.36 0.56
C LYS A 75 13.23 3.55 -0.42
N PRO A 76 12.37 4.58 -0.26
CA PRO A 76 12.43 5.74 -1.12
C PRO A 76 13.66 6.60 -0.83
N ALA A 77 14.22 7.28 -1.83
CA ALA A 77 15.32 8.22 -1.66
C ALA A 77 14.89 9.36 -0.73
N GLY A 78 15.71 9.61 0.32
CA GLY A 78 15.43 10.66 1.30
C GLY A 78 14.24 10.40 2.24
N GLY A 79 13.68 9.18 2.23
CA GLY A 79 12.51 8.83 3.04
C GLY A 79 12.63 7.50 3.79
N THR A 80 11.56 7.14 4.47
CA THR A 80 11.43 5.86 5.19
C THR A 80 10.15 5.14 4.74
N ALA A 81 10.20 3.82 4.74
CA ALA A 81 9.04 3.00 4.43
C ALA A 81 8.98 1.76 5.33
N ALA A 82 7.81 1.18 5.39
CA ALA A 82 7.55 -0.10 6.03
C ALA A 82 6.62 -0.91 5.13
N GLY A 83 6.86 -2.21 4.98
CA GLY A 83 6.04 -3.03 4.10
C GLY A 83 6.51 -4.47 3.99
N LYS A 84 5.84 -5.22 3.13
CA LYS A 84 6.11 -6.64 2.91
C LYS A 84 6.01 -7.01 1.43
N THR A 85 6.97 -7.79 0.98
CA THR A 85 6.94 -8.48 -0.31
C THR A 85 6.00 -9.69 -0.27
N GLY A 86 5.48 -10.09 -1.40
CA GLY A 86 4.76 -11.35 -1.58
C GLY A 86 4.96 -11.89 -2.98
N THR A 87 5.05 -13.21 -3.08
CA THR A 87 5.00 -13.91 -4.37
C THR A 87 3.96 -15.01 -4.22
N ALA A 88 2.99 -15.04 -5.12
CA ALA A 88 1.89 -15.99 -5.07
C ALA A 88 1.77 -16.74 -6.41
N GLN A 89 1.56 -18.03 -6.33
CA GLN A 89 1.22 -18.87 -7.46
C GLN A 89 -0.17 -18.51 -7.99
N THR A 90 -0.32 -18.48 -9.31
CA THR A 90 -1.59 -18.21 -9.98
C THR A 90 -2.30 -19.47 -10.44
N GLY A 91 -1.56 -20.57 -10.62
CA GLY A 91 -2.02 -21.78 -11.30
C GLY A 91 -2.20 -21.58 -12.80
N GLN A 92 -1.74 -20.47 -13.37
CA GLN A 92 -1.71 -20.18 -14.80
C GLN A 92 -0.30 -20.39 -15.32
N PHE A 93 -0.20 -20.86 -16.54
CA PHE A 93 1.07 -21.20 -17.18
C PHE A 93 1.17 -20.53 -18.55
N ASP A 94 2.38 -20.19 -18.93
CA ASP A 94 2.64 -19.67 -20.27
C ASP A 94 2.66 -20.80 -21.33
N ALA A 95 2.97 -20.47 -22.57
CA ALA A 95 3.02 -21.43 -23.68
C ALA A 95 4.21 -22.44 -23.56
N ALA A 96 5.23 -22.13 -22.76
CA ALA A 96 6.36 -23.01 -22.50
C ALA A 96 6.10 -23.96 -21.31
N GLY A 97 5.04 -23.71 -20.54
CA GLY A 97 4.66 -24.49 -19.35
C GLY A 97 5.24 -23.92 -18.05
N ASP A 98 5.76 -22.71 -18.08
CA ASP A 98 6.26 -22.02 -16.89
C ASP A 98 5.13 -21.30 -16.14
N GLU A 99 5.06 -21.45 -14.83
CA GLU A 99 4.00 -20.88 -14.02
C GLU A 99 4.11 -19.35 -13.93
N LEU A 100 3.01 -18.66 -14.23
CA LEU A 100 2.89 -17.22 -14.05
C LEU A 100 2.62 -16.90 -12.58
N LEU A 101 3.35 -15.94 -12.02
CA LEU A 101 3.28 -15.58 -10.61
C LEU A 101 2.74 -14.16 -10.42
N ASN A 102 2.18 -13.94 -9.24
CA ASN A 102 1.77 -12.63 -8.76
C ASN A 102 2.82 -12.08 -7.80
N TYR A 103 3.46 -10.96 -8.17
CA TYR A 103 4.48 -10.31 -7.36
C TYR A 103 3.90 -9.08 -6.68
N TRP A 104 3.95 -9.08 -5.36
CA TRP A 104 3.37 -8.07 -4.49
C TRP A 104 4.42 -7.28 -3.72
N PHE A 105 4.15 -6.02 -3.52
CA PHE A 105 4.66 -5.26 -2.39
C PHE A 105 3.52 -4.39 -1.84
N SER A 106 3.29 -4.45 -0.52
CA SER A 106 2.35 -3.57 0.15
C SER A 106 2.99 -2.95 1.37
N GLY A 107 2.82 -1.65 1.54
CA GLY A 107 3.48 -0.90 2.58
C GLY A 107 2.93 0.50 2.75
N PHE A 108 3.60 1.26 3.60
CA PHE A 108 3.26 2.65 3.88
C PHE A 108 4.53 3.51 4.02
N THR A 109 4.37 4.79 3.78
CA THR A 109 5.43 5.80 3.85
C THR A 109 4.89 7.13 4.38
N PRO A 110 5.64 7.91 5.21
CA PRO A 110 6.83 7.51 5.97
C PRO A 110 6.54 6.39 6.99
N ALA A 111 7.58 5.63 7.41
CA ALA A 111 7.39 4.48 8.29
C ALA A 111 6.86 4.86 9.69
N GLN A 112 7.33 5.99 10.27
CA GLN A 112 6.99 6.41 11.63
C GLN A 112 5.68 7.19 11.69
N THR A 113 5.41 8.01 10.68
CA THR A 113 4.22 8.87 10.54
C THR A 113 3.54 8.62 9.20
N PRO A 114 2.89 7.46 9.03
CA PRO A 114 2.35 7.06 7.73
C PRO A 114 1.35 8.09 7.17
N LYS A 115 1.58 8.50 5.93
CA LYS A 115 0.68 9.36 5.16
C LYS A 115 0.02 8.61 4.03
N TYR A 116 0.78 7.71 3.39
CA TYR A 116 0.34 6.95 2.24
C TYR A 116 0.50 5.46 2.48
N THR A 117 -0.52 4.71 2.11
CA THR A 117 -0.47 3.25 2.00
C THR A 117 -0.56 2.89 0.53
N ILE A 118 0.41 2.11 0.05
CA ILE A 118 0.57 1.78 -1.37
C ILE A 118 0.66 0.27 -1.49
N THR A 119 -0.08 -0.29 -2.44
CA THR A 119 0.03 -1.70 -2.84
C THR A 119 0.35 -1.78 -4.32
N VAL A 120 1.42 -2.49 -4.64
CA VAL A 120 1.83 -2.80 -6.01
C VAL A 120 1.61 -4.29 -6.25
N LEU A 121 0.90 -4.61 -7.30
CA LEU A 121 0.71 -5.96 -7.81
C LEU A 121 1.17 -6.01 -9.27
N GLN A 122 2.04 -6.95 -9.58
CA GLN A 122 2.35 -7.37 -10.94
C GLN A 122 1.72 -8.75 -11.13
N ASP A 123 0.64 -8.79 -11.90
CA ASP A 123 -0.26 -9.93 -12.00
C ASP A 123 0.11 -10.81 -13.20
N GLY A 124 0.28 -12.10 -12.96
CA GLY A 124 0.46 -13.09 -14.00
C GLY A 124 1.73 -12.92 -14.84
N VAL A 125 2.88 -12.69 -14.22
CA VAL A 125 4.17 -12.56 -14.93
C VAL A 125 5.14 -13.66 -14.51
N LEU A 126 6.09 -14.04 -15.40
CA LEU A 126 7.14 -15.01 -15.08
C LEU A 126 8.14 -14.39 -14.11
N GLU A 127 8.78 -13.30 -14.53
CA GLU A 127 9.72 -12.53 -13.73
C GLU A 127 9.60 -11.04 -14.10
N PRO A 128 9.36 -10.15 -13.15
CA PRO A 128 9.23 -8.74 -13.44
C PRO A 128 10.61 -8.08 -13.66
N GLU A 129 10.74 -7.24 -14.68
CA GLU A 129 11.97 -6.45 -14.95
C GLU A 129 12.32 -5.51 -13.78
N THR A 130 11.30 -4.99 -13.11
CA THR A 130 11.44 -4.14 -11.92
C THR A 130 10.59 -4.73 -10.81
N SER A 131 11.17 -4.97 -9.63
CA SER A 131 10.43 -5.55 -8.51
C SER A 131 9.29 -4.64 -8.02
N SER A 132 8.22 -5.24 -7.50
CA SER A 132 7.10 -4.50 -6.91
C SER A 132 7.55 -3.60 -5.74
N ALA A 133 8.63 -3.96 -5.04
CA ALA A 133 9.25 -3.13 -4.01
C ALA A 133 9.90 -1.87 -4.59
N ALA A 134 10.64 -1.98 -5.69
CA ALA A 134 11.25 -0.84 -6.36
C ALA A 134 10.19 0.09 -7.00
N LEU A 135 9.11 -0.46 -7.53
CA LEU A 135 7.97 0.34 -8.01
C LEU A 135 7.30 1.11 -6.88
N PHE A 136 7.13 0.48 -5.70
CA PHE A 136 6.65 1.16 -4.50
C PHE A 136 7.53 2.37 -4.15
N ALA A 137 8.87 2.20 -4.12
CA ALA A 137 9.79 3.30 -3.83
C ALA A 137 9.62 4.48 -4.80
N LYS A 138 9.55 4.20 -6.11
CA LYS A 138 9.32 5.24 -7.14
C LYS A 138 8.01 5.99 -6.94
N ILE A 139 6.92 5.29 -6.59
CA ILE A 139 5.62 5.90 -6.30
C ILE A 139 5.74 6.79 -5.05
N ALA A 140 6.38 6.29 -3.98
CA ALA A 140 6.58 7.03 -2.74
C ALA A 140 7.41 8.32 -2.97
N GLU A 141 8.45 8.25 -3.79
CA GLU A 141 9.27 9.41 -4.20
C GLU A 141 8.45 10.44 -4.99
N GLY A 142 7.62 9.98 -5.93
CA GLY A 142 6.71 10.85 -6.69
C GLY A 142 5.72 11.60 -5.78
N LEU A 143 5.18 10.93 -4.77
CA LEU A 143 4.28 11.54 -3.78
C LEU A 143 4.99 12.60 -2.93
N GLN A 144 6.27 12.38 -2.55
CA GLN A 144 7.07 13.37 -1.82
C GLN A 144 7.28 14.65 -2.64
N VAL A 145 7.48 14.53 -3.95
CA VAL A 145 7.64 15.68 -4.85
C VAL A 145 6.34 16.50 -4.92
N ILE A 146 5.19 15.83 -5.00
CA ILE A 146 3.87 16.51 -5.06
C ILE A 146 3.56 17.26 -3.76
N GLU A 147 4.04 16.76 -2.60
CA GLU A 147 3.84 17.42 -1.29
C GLU A 147 4.74 18.63 -1.05
N GLN A 148 5.83 18.77 -1.81
CA GLN A 148 6.68 19.96 -1.67
C GLN A 148 5.91 21.15 -2.26
N PRO A 149 5.71 22.25 -1.50
CA PRO A 149 5.16 23.47 -2.08
C PRO A 149 6.08 23.92 -3.23
N ALA A 150 5.50 24.34 -4.35
CA ALA A 150 6.26 24.93 -5.42
C ALA A 150 7.17 26.03 -4.81
N SER A 151 8.47 25.91 -4.97
CA SER A 151 9.40 26.97 -4.61
C SER A 151 9.17 28.11 -5.61
N ASP A 152 8.59 29.19 -5.10
CA ASP A 152 8.45 30.46 -5.82
C ASP A 152 9.80 31.01 -6.26
#